data_15cb497a3f08241749c8cccd7b599aa3
#
_entry.id   15cb497a3f08241749c8cccd7b599aa3
#
_cell.length_a   1.000
_cell.length_b   1.000
_cell.length_c   1.000
_cell.angle_alpha   90.00
_cell.angle_beta   90.00
_cell.angle_gamma   90.00
#
_symmetry.space_group_name_H-M   'P 1'
#
loop_
_entity.id
_entity.type
_entity.pdbx_description
1 polymer ?
#
loop_
_entity_poly.entity_id
_entity_poly.type
_entity_poly.pdbx_seq_one_letter_code
_entity_poly.pdbx_strand_id
1 'polypeptide(L)'
;FASLPLNTLMEYPINIAKQGFTLTQPTKDYFIHSLEPMFMWHENSKIVLSEVGEDLDSGIVKLEKLSDTYEHIAIEGFNDFYVGDVSKSILQTVQIEGGHATAADFSNYELIENNKFNSKYNDLKLTGHSGPSIGGLMVLKYLDALSSNSENMMRLLQNVYIERENNYEFFGNRKEYISNEIKKVTQSPSTIQVNT
;
A
#
# COMPACT_ATOMS: atom_id res chain seq x y z
N PHE A 1 0.42 -18.04 8.20
CA PHE A 1 -0.98 -17.99 8.69
C PHE A 1 -1.96 -18.84 7.87
N ALA A 2 -1.58 -19.26 6.64
CA ALA A 2 -2.44 -20.07 5.79
C ALA A 2 -2.53 -21.51 6.31
N SER A 3 -3.75 -22.02 6.47
CA SER A 3 -4.04 -23.42 6.87
C SER A 3 -4.38 -24.34 5.67
N LEU A 4 -4.61 -23.73 4.51
CA LEU A 4 -4.93 -24.46 3.26
C LEU A 4 -3.74 -24.45 2.30
N PRO A 5 -3.63 -25.45 1.41
CA PRO A 5 -2.63 -25.46 0.35
C PRO A 5 -2.77 -24.25 -0.58
N LEU A 6 -1.64 -23.79 -1.13
CA LEU A 6 -1.60 -22.60 -2.00
C LEU A 6 -2.53 -22.72 -3.22
N ASN A 7 -2.52 -23.85 -3.90
CA ASN A 7 -3.40 -24.10 -5.05
C ASN A 7 -4.88 -23.91 -4.71
N THR A 8 -5.31 -24.41 -3.55
CA THR A 8 -6.70 -24.21 -3.08
C THR A 8 -7.00 -22.74 -2.79
N LEU A 9 -6.05 -22.01 -2.19
CA LEU A 9 -6.22 -20.58 -1.92
C LEU A 9 -6.26 -19.75 -3.20
N MET A 10 -5.55 -20.17 -4.24
CA MET A 10 -5.46 -19.47 -5.51
C MET A 10 -6.65 -19.75 -6.45
N GLU A 11 -7.47 -20.78 -6.22
CA GLU A 11 -8.63 -21.10 -7.05
C GLU A 11 -9.59 -19.91 -7.23
N TYR A 12 -9.89 -19.20 -6.15
CA TYR A 12 -10.84 -18.10 -6.19
C TYR A 12 -10.29 -16.87 -6.96
N PRO A 13 -9.10 -16.32 -6.68
CA PRO A 13 -8.53 -15.22 -7.45
C PRO A 13 -8.28 -15.58 -8.92
N ILE A 14 -7.87 -16.82 -9.25
CA ILE A 14 -7.75 -17.30 -10.63
C ILE A 14 -9.10 -17.21 -11.34
N ASN A 15 -10.15 -17.76 -10.74
CA ASN A 15 -11.48 -17.75 -11.32
C ASN A 15 -12.03 -16.32 -11.51
N ILE A 16 -11.84 -15.42 -10.55
CA ILE A 16 -12.26 -14.01 -10.67
C ILE A 16 -11.52 -13.33 -11.82
N ALA A 17 -10.21 -13.51 -11.92
CA ALA A 17 -9.42 -12.91 -12.99
C ALA A 17 -9.85 -13.44 -14.37
N LYS A 18 -10.16 -14.72 -14.47
CA LYS A 18 -10.56 -15.41 -15.72
C LYS A 18 -12.00 -15.14 -16.15
N GLN A 19 -12.94 -15.23 -15.20
CA GLN A 19 -14.36 -15.05 -15.50
C GLN A 19 -14.79 -13.60 -15.52
N GLY A 20 -14.00 -12.75 -14.88
CA GLY A 20 -14.29 -11.33 -14.72
C GLY A 20 -15.05 -10.98 -13.45
N PHE A 21 -15.07 -9.70 -13.16
CA PHE A 21 -15.78 -9.10 -12.03
C PHE A 21 -16.42 -7.78 -12.43
N THR A 22 -17.50 -7.44 -11.75
CA THR A 22 -18.22 -6.19 -12.02
C THR A 22 -17.60 -5.04 -11.23
N LEU A 23 -17.29 -3.94 -11.92
CA LEU A 23 -16.85 -2.71 -11.26
C LEU A 23 -18.04 -1.95 -10.66
N THR A 24 -17.83 -1.42 -9.45
CA THR A 24 -18.78 -0.47 -8.87
C THR A 24 -18.71 0.87 -9.60
N GLN A 25 -19.78 1.66 -9.56
CA GLN A 25 -19.79 2.96 -10.21
C GLN A 25 -18.65 3.89 -9.76
N PRO A 26 -18.34 4.03 -8.45
CA PRO A 26 -17.20 4.83 -8.03
C PRO A 26 -15.85 4.35 -8.60
N THR A 27 -15.68 3.05 -8.78
CA THR A 27 -14.47 2.49 -9.40
C THR A 27 -14.41 2.84 -10.87
N LYS A 28 -15.54 2.73 -11.60
CA LYS A 28 -15.62 3.14 -13.00
C LYS A 28 -15.28 4.62 -13.19
N ASP A 29 -15.86 5.49 -12.37
CA ASP A 29 -15.59 6.93 -12.42
C ASP A 29 -14.11 7.24 -12.15
N TYR A 30 -13.51 6.58 -11.17
CA TYR A 30 -12.09 6.71 -10.89
C TYR A 30 -11.24 6.23 -12.07
N PHE A 31 -11.56 5.11 -12.68
CA PHE A 31 -10.89 4.59 -13.86
C PHE A 31 -10.95 5.60 -15.02
N ILE A 32 -12.11 6.11 -15.39
CA ILE A 32 -12.27 7.05 -16.49
C ILE A 32 -11.43 8.32 -16.28
N HIS A 33 -11.37 8.84 -15.05
CA HIS A 33 -10.64 10.08 -14.78
C HIS A 33 -9.14 9.92 -14.53
N SER A 34 -8.70 8.75 -14.09
CA SER A 34 -7.33 8.54 -13.63
C SER A 34 -6.50 7.63 -14.53
N LEU A 35 -7.14 6.76 -15.32
CA LEU A 35 -6.44 5.79 -16.16
C LEU A 35 -5.63 6.42 -17.27
N GLU A 36 -6.23 7.36 -18.01
CA GLU A 36 -5.56 7.97 -19.15
C GLU A 36 -4.28 8.69 -18.72
N PRO A 37 -4.28 9.61 -17.75
CA PRO A 37 -3.06 10.31 -17.33
C PRO A 37 -2.06 9.42 -16.61
N MET A 38 -2.49 8.35 -15.94
CA MET A 38 -1.58 7.52 -15.12
C MET A 38 -0.98 6.34 -15.85
N PHE A 39 -1.67 5.75 -16.81
CA PHE A 39 -1.28 4.47 -17.41
C PHE A 39 -1.21 4.47 -18.93
N MET A 40 -1.86 5.41 -19.62
CA MET A 40 -1.92 5.41 -21.11
C MET A 40 -0.67 5.99 -21.78
N TRP A 41 0.36 6.32 -21.03
CA TRP A 41 1.63 6.85 -21.57
C TRP A 41 2.55 5.76 -22.16
N HIS A 42 2.33 4.48 -21.82
CA HIS A 42 3.14 3.35 -22.28
C HIS A 42 2.31 2.39 -23.15
N GLU A 43 2.86 1.91 -24.26
CA GLU A 43 2.12 1.08 -25.23
C GLU A 43 1.58 -0.22 -24.60
N ASN A 44 2.37 -0.91 -23.77
CA ASN A 44 1.90 -2.13 -23.10
C ASN A 44 0.74 -1.86 -22.16
N SER A 45 0.76 -0.71 -21.46
CA SER A 45 -0.33 -0.28 -20.62
C SER A 45 -1.60 0.03 -21.41
N LYS A 46 -1.45 0.67 -22.59
CA LYS A 46 -2.58 0.94 -23.50
C LYS A 46 -3.28 -0.35 -23.94
N ILE A 47 -2.49 -1.40 -24.28
CA ILE A 47 -3.06 -2.69 -24.68
C ILE A 47 -3.92 -3.27 -23.56
N VAL A 48 -3.35 -3.37 -22.34
CA VAL A 48 -4.09 -3.91 -21.18
C VAL A 48 -5.33 -3.08 -20.86
N LEU A 49 -5.23 -1.75 -20.99
CA LEU A 49 -6.33 -0.84 -20.62
C LEU A 49 -7.38 -0.68 -21.72
N SER A 50 -7.03 -0.94 -23.00
CA SER A 50 -8.03 -1.01 -24.06
C SER A 50 -8.94 -2.24 -23.86
N GLU A 51 -8.36 -3.39 -23.47
CA GLU A 51 -9.14 -4.57 -23.10
C GLU A 51 -10.06 -4.28 -21.91
N VAL A 52 -9.55 -3.62 -20.84
CA VAL A 52 -10.36 -3.19 -19.70
C VAL A 52 -11.41 -2.13 -20.10
N GLY A 53 -11.07 -1.23 -21.04
CA GLY A 53 -11.97 -0.18 -21.52
C GLY A 53 -13.20 -0.73 -22.24
N GLU A 54 -13.02 -1.74 -23.09
CA GLU A 54 -14.13 -2.45 -23.75
C GLU A 54 -15.03 -3.16 -22.71
N ASP A 55 -14.40 -3.75 -21.68
CA ASP A 55 -15.10 -4.40 -20.58
C ASP A 55 -15.83 -3.40 -19.66
N LEU A 56 -15.34 -2.16 -19.54
CA LEU A 56 -16.03 -1.12 -18.74
C LEU A 56 -17.45 -0.84 -19.22
N ASP A 57 -17.69 -0.88 -20.51
CA ASP A 57 -19.03 -0.69 -21.09
C ASP A 57 -19.93 -1.89 -20.78
N SER A 58 -19.40 -3.12 -20.83
CA SER A 58 -20.12 -4.32 -20.43
C SER A 58 -20.33 -4.43 -18.91
N GLY A 59 -19.54 -3.71 -18.13
CA GLY A 59 -19.51 -3.76 -16.67
C GLY A 59 -18.76 -4.95 -16.08
N ILE A 60 -18.13 -5.79 -16.91
CA ILE A 60 -17.36 -6.97 -16.48
C ILE A 60 -15.93 -6.79 -16.97
N VAL A 61 -14.97 -6.78 -16.04
CA VAL A 61 -13.54 -6.69 -16.32
C VAL A 61 -12.90 -8.06 -16.19
N LYS A 62 -12.21 -8.52 -17.22
CA LYS A 62 -11.43 -9.75 -17.24
C LYS A 62 -9.94 -9.45 -17.26
N LEU A 63 -9.16 -10.26 -16.57
CA LEU A 63 -7.71 -10.13 -16.48
C LEU A 63 -7.06 -11.51 -16.77
N GLU A 64 -7.26 -12.01 -17.99
CA GLU A 64 -6.87 -13.37 -18.36
C GLU A 64 -5.37 -13.62 -18.15
N LYS A 65 -4.51 -12.70 -18.57
CA LYS A 65 -3.04 -12.80 -18.36
C LYS A 65 -2.65 -12.83 -16.88
N LEU A 66 -3.41 -12.13 -16.03
CA LEU A 66 -3.21 -12.19 -14.57
C LEU A 66 -3.65 -13.57 -14.02
N SER A 67 -4.74 -14.13 -14.58
CA SER A 67 -5.16 -15.50 -14.26
C SER A 67 -4.07 -16.51 -14.55
N ASP A 68 -3.45 -16.45 -15.76
CA ASP A 68 -2.35 -17.35 -16.14
C ASP A 68 -1.16 -17.21 -15.17
N THR A 69 -0.82 -16.00 -14.77
CA THR A 69 0.24 -15.73 -13.78
C THR A 69 -0.12 -16.35 -12.41
N TYR A 70 -1.36 -16.23 -11.99
CA TYR A 70 -1.83 -16.83 -10.75
C TYR A 70 -1.85 -18.35 -10.80
N GLU A 71 -2.26 -18.97 -11.93
CA GLU A 71 -2.17 -20.40 -12.15
C GLU A 71 -0.72 -20.89 -12.05
N HIS A 72 0.21 -20.18 -12.67
CA HIS A 72 1.64 -20.47 -12.59
C HIS A 72 2.15 -20.42 -11.15
N ILE A 73 1.85 -19.35 -10.40
CA ILE A 73 2.24 -19.21 -8.98
C ILE A 73 1.59 -20.29 -8.11
N ALA A 74 0.36 -20.71 -8.42
CA ALA A 74 -0.32 -21.77 -7.68
C ALA A 74 0.39 -23.14 -7.82
N ILE A 75 1.06 -23.37 -8.95
CA ILE A 75 1.83 -24.60 -9.25
C ILE A 75 3.25 -24.49 -8.70
N GLU A 76 3.98 -23.43 -9.03
CA GLU A 76 5.41 -23.28 -8.74
C GLU A 76 5.67 -22.72 -7.31
N GLY A 77 4.66 -22.10 -6.70
CA GLY A 77 4.75 -21.52 -5.37
C GLY A 77 5.12 -20.03 -5.38
N PHE A 78 4.91 -19.35 -4.25
CA PHE A 78 5.19 -17.91 -4.12
C PHE A 78 6.65 -17.51 -4.37
N ASN A 79 7.58 -18.44 -4.16
CA ASN A 79 8.99 -18.17 -4.36
C ASN A 79 9.34 -17.89 -5.82
N ASP A 80 8.53 -18.39 -6.75
CA ASP A 80 8.70 -18.13 -8.19
C ASP A 80 8.57 -16.63 -8.52
N PHE A 81 7.72 -15.91 -7.79
CA PHE A 81 7.59 -14.45 -7.92
C PHE A 81 8.90 -13.70 -7.62
N TYR A 82 9.75 -14.23 -6.73
CA TYR A 82 10.98 -13.56 -6.32
C TYR A 82 12.23 -14.08 -7.01
N VAL A 83 12.30 -15.37 -7.33
CA VAL A 83 13.51 -15.98 -7.89
C VAL A 83 13.25 -16.89 -9.10
N GLY A 84 12.00 -17.04 -9.53
CA GLY A 84 11.60 -17.90 -10.61
C GLY A 84 11.31 -17.17 -11.94
N ASP A 85 10.41 -17.72 -12.74
CA ASP A 85 10.14 -17.23 -14.08
C ASP A 85 9.33 -15.93 -14.08
N VAL A 86 8.47 -15.71 -13.08
CA VAL A 86 7.74 -14.44 -12.93
C VAL A 86 8.72 -13.29 -12.71
N SER A 87 9.68 -13.43 -11.77
CA SER A 87 10.69 -12.40 -11.53
C SER A 87 11.59 -12.14 -12.74
N LYS A 88 11.99 -13.18 -13.44
CA LYS A 88 12.79 -13.05 -14.69
C LYS A 88 12.04 -12.26 -15.75
N SER A 89 10.76 -12.55 -15.97
CA SER A 89 9.92 -11.83 -16.93
C SER A 89 9.76 -10.36 -16.58
N ILE A 90 9.50 -10.04 -15.30
CA ILE A 90 9.42 -8.66 -14.81
C ILE A 90 10.75 -7.94 -15.03
N LEU A 91 11.87 -8.53 -14.60
CA LEU A 91 13.19 -7.93 -14.72
C LEU A 91 13.59 -7.71 -16.18
N GLN A 92 13.29 -8.63 -17.08
CA GLN A 92 13.54 -8.47 -18.49
C GLN A 92 12.83 -7.23 -19.04
N THR A 93 11.55 -7.05 -18.72
CA THR A 93 10.78 -5.88 -19.13
C THR A 93 11.36 -4.60 -18.54
N VAL A 94 11.64 -4.59 -17.24
CA VAL A 94 12.22 -3.43 -16.54
C VAL A 94 13.55 -3.01 -17.15
N GLN A 95 14.42 -3.97 -17.50
CA GLN A 95 15.74 -3.69 -18.11
C GLN A 95 15.62 -3.17 -19.54
N ILE A 96 14.72 -3.74 -20.35
CA ILE A 96 14.47 -3.26 -21.73
C ILE A 96 14.00 -1.80 -21.71
N GLU A 97 13.19 -1.44 -20.73
CA GLU A 97 12.66 -0.08 -20.58
C GLU A 97 13.62 0.87 -19.82
N GLY A 98 14.86 0.46 -19.56
CA GLY A 98 15.88 1.28 -18.90
C GLY A 98 15.73 1.40 -17.37
N GLY A 99 14.95 0.55 -16.76
CA GLY A 99 14.81 0.50 -15.30
C GLY A 99 16.02 -0.15 -14.62
N HIS A 100 16.21 0.10 -13.32
CA HIS A 100 17.40 -0.28 -12.57
C HIS A 100 17.22 -1.48 -11.65
N ALA A 101 16.02 -2.08 -11.56
CA ALA A 101 15.79 -3.25 -10.72
C ALA A 101 16.64 -4.43 -11.16
N THR A 102 17.19 -5.16 -10.20
CA THR A 102 18.06 -6.32 -10.40
C THR A 102 17.48 -7.58 -9.80
N ALA A 103 18.00 -8.74 -10.18
CA ALA A 103 17.63 -10.02 -9.57
C ALA A 103 17.92 -10.03 -8.05
N ALA A 104 18.95 -9.30 -7.60
CA ALA A 104 19.27 -9.18 -6.18
C ALA A 104 18.20 -8.40 -5.40
N ASP A 105 17.58 -7.39 -6.01
CA ASP A 105 16.49 -6.64 -5.37
C ASP A 105 15.28 -7.54 -5.09
N PHE A 106 15.00 -8.48 -5.99
CA PHE A 106 13.93 -9.46 -5.81
C PHE A 106 14.31 -10.55 -4.81
N SER A 107 15.48 -11.19 -4.99
CA SER A 107 15.90 -12.33 -4.16
C SER A 107 16.20 -11.94 -2.71
N ASN A 108 16.59 -10.69 -2.47
CA ASN A 108 16.88 -10.16 -1.13
C ASN A 108 15.66 -9.49 -0.48
N TYR A 109 14.49 -9.57 -1.13
CA TYR A 109 13.28 -9.01 -0.53
C TYR A 109 12.92 -9.78 0.75
N GLU A 110 12.83 -9.05 1.85
CA GLU A 110 12.46 -9.58 3.16
C GLU A 110 11.30 -8.80 3.75
N LEU A 111 10.41 -9.52 4.43
CA LEU A 111 9.35 -8.91 5.22
C LEU A 111 9.96 -8.29 6.49
N ILE A 112 9.79 -6.98 6.63
CA ILE A 112 10.21 -6.29 7.84
C ILE A 112 9.03 -6.24 8.80
N GLU A 113 9.14 -6.96 9.91
CA GLU A 113 8.19 -6.82 11.01
C GLU A 113 8.49 -5.53 11.78
N ASN A 114 7.57 -4.59 11.69
CA ASN A 114 7.66 -3.35 12.43
C ASN A 114 6.82 -3.43 13.70
N ASN A 115 7.35 -2.86 14.79
CA ASN A 115 6.59 -2.75 16.03
C ASN A 115 5.37 -1.88 15.83
N LYS A 116 4.22 -2.37 16.30
CA LYS A 116 3.01 -1.58 16.43
C LYS A 116 3.10 -0.71 17.69
N PHE A 117 2.61 0.51 17.62
CA PHE A 117 2.33 1.28 18.83
C PHE A 117 0.87 1.10 19.23
N ASN A 118 0.62 1.11 20.53
CA ASN A 118 -0.71 1.17 21.09
C ASN A 118 -0.89 2.50 21.82
N SER A 119 -2.01 3.14 21.62
CA SER A 119 -2.39 4.39 22.26
C SER A 119 -3.85 4.33 22.69
N LYS A 120 -4.26 5.24 23.55
CA LYS A 120 -5.63 5.37 23.99
C LYS A 120 -6.09 6.81 23.81
N TYR A 121 -7.25 6.99 23.19
CA TYR A 121 -7.90 8.28 23.05
C TYR A 121 -9.31 8.16 23.61
N ASN A 122 -9.58 8.84 24.73
CA ASN A 122 -10.76 8.59 25.56
C ASN A 122 -10.87 7.09 25.90
N ASP A 123 -12.00 6.47 25.57
CA ASP A 123 -12.24 5.04 25.79
C ASP A 123 -11.83 4.14 24.60
N LEU A 124 -11.29 4.73 23.53
CA LEU A 124 -10.90 4.04 22.32
C LEU A 124 -9.44 3.59 22.39
N LYS A 125 -9.20 2.31 22.13
CA LYS A 125 -7.86 1.77 21.93
C LYS A 125 -7.44 2.02 20.48
N LEU A 126 -6.33 2.73 20.29
CA LEU A 126 -5.72 2.99 18.99
C LEU A 126 -4.53 2.06 18.82
N THR A 127 -4.44 1.42 17.67
CA THR A 127 -3.26 0.64 17.29
C THR A 127 -2.77 1.17 15.95
N GLY A 128 -1.51 1.51 15.86
CA GLY A 128 -0.89 2.04 14.66
C GLY A 128 0.47 1.42 14.39
N HIS A 129 1.02 1.77 13.24
CA HIS A 129 2.28 1.26 12.73
C HIS A 129 3.40 2.28 12.97
N SER A 130 4.55 1.84 13.48
CA SER A 130 5.67 2.72 13.88
C SER A 130 6.58 3.16 12.73
N GLY A 131 6.21 2.90 11.48
CA GLY A 131 6.98 3.28 10.29
C GLY A 131 7.04 2.16 9.24
N PRO A 132 7.49 2.46 8.03
CA PRO A 132 8.02 3.74 7.55
C PRO A 132 6.94 4.79 7.24
N SER A 133 5.65 4.47 7.39
CA SER A 133 4.56 5.41 7.13
C SER A 133 4.43 6.44 8.26
N ILE A 134 4.38 7.72 7.90
CA ILE A 134 4.19 8.83 8.84
C ILE A 134 2.71 9.04 9.23
N GLY A 135 1.78 8.41 8.50
CA GLY A 135 0.35 8.63 8.68
C GLY A 135 -0.16 8.36 10.09
N GLY A 136 0.26 7.24 10.68
CA GLY A 136 -0.11 6.89 12.06
C GLY A 136 0.37 7.91 13.09
N LEU A 137 1.60 8.42 12.93
CA LEU A 137 2.13 9.48 13.78
C LEU A 137 1.33 10.78 13.64
N MET A 138 0.94 11.15 12.42
CA MET A 138 0.13 12.35 12.20
C MET A 138 -1.23 12.25 12.91
N VAL A 139 -1.89 11.10 12.85
CA VAL A 139 -3.15 10.85 13.56
C VAL A 139 -2.95 11.01 15.06
N LEU A 140 -1.88 10.44 15.63
CA LEU A 140 -1.58 10.60 17.06
C LEU A 140 -1.37 12.05 17.47
N LYS A 141 -0.56 12.80 16.72
CA LYS A 141 -0.31 14.23 16.98
C LYS A 141 -1.59 15.05 16.90
N TYR A 142 -2.44 14.73 15.95
CA TYR A 142 -3.73 15.38 15.79
C TYR A 142 -4.66 15.12 16.98
N LEU A 143 -4.76 13.86 17.43
CA LEU A 143 -5.58 13.50 18.58
C LEU A 143 -5.05 14.08 19.90
N ASP A 144 -3.71 14.13 20.07
CA ASP A 144 -3.08 14.76 21.21
C ASP A 144 -3.40 16.27 21.28
N ALA A 145 -3.29 16.94 20.14
CA ALA A 145 -3.62 18.36 20.04
C ALA A 145 -5.13 18.63 20.26
N LEU A 146 -6.02 17.76 19.80
CA LEU A 146 -7.46 17.84 20.12
C LEU A 146 -7.73 17.72 21.62
N SER A 147 -7.01 16.82 22.30
CA SER A 147 -7.15 16.61 23.75
C SER A 147 -6.71 17.84 24.56
N SER A 148 -5.83 18.66 24.01
CA SER A 148 -5.31 19.89 24.65
C SER A 148 -6.27 21.09 24.57
N ASN A 149 -7.53 20.88 24.20
CA ASN A 149 -8.59 21.90 24.16
C ASN A 149 -8.36 23.03 23.15
N SER A 150 -7.85 22.71 21.97
CA SER A 150 -7.61 23.66 20.90
C SER A 150 -8.92 24.02 20.18
N GLU A 151 -9.30 25.27 20.25
CA GLU A 151 -10.55 25.80 19.67
C GLU A 151 -10.60 25.80 18.14
N ASN A 152 -9.49 25.54 17.46
CA ASN A 152 -9.43 25.62 16.00
C ASN A 152 -8.83 24.36 15.35
N MET A 153 -9.71 23.42 15.01
CA MET A 153 -9.37 22.16 14.36
C MET A 153 -8.60 22.32 13.05
N MET A 154 -8.95 23.33 12.24
CA MET A 154 -8.28 23.61 10.97
C MET A 154 -6.83 24.07 11.17
N ARG A 155 -6.61 24.90 12.18
CA ARG A 155 -5.26 25.37 12.52
C ARG A 155 -4.37 24.23 13.03
N LEU A 156 -4.95 23.29 13.77
CA LEU A 156 -4.25 22.07 14.20
C LEU A 156 -3.82 21.21 13.03
N LEU A 157 -4.74 20.94 12.10
CA LEU A 157 -4.43 20.18 10.88
C LEU A 157 -3.32 20.87 10.09
N GLN A 158 -3.41 22.18 9.89
CA GLN A 158 -2.38 22.95 9.20
C GLN A 158 -1.02 22.82 9.88
N ASN A 159 -0.95 22.94 11.21
CA ASN A 159 0.29 22.80 11.96
C ASN A 159 0.90 21.42 11.83
N VAL A 160 0.10 20.35 11.90
CA VAL A 160 0.56 18.98 11.71
C VAL A 160 1.09 18.75 10.28
N TYR A 161 0.44 19.35 9.27
CA TYR A 161 0.91 19.30 7.88
C TYR A 161 2.20 20.08 7.67
N ILE A 162 2.31 21.31 8.19
CA ILE A 162 3.52 22.12 8.12
C ILE A 162 4.69 21.43 8.81
N GLU A 163 4.45 20.84 9.98
CA GLU A 163 5.47 20.07 10.69
C GLU A 163 5.92 18.84 9.87
N ARG A 164 4.99 18.17 9.21
CA ARG A 164 5.30 17.08 8.29
C ARG A 164 6.21 17.55 7.16
N GLU A 165 5.87 18.64 6.49
CA GLU A 165 6.64 19.18 5.36
C GLU A 165 8.04 19.59 5.80
N ASN A 166 8.17 20.31 6.90
CA ASN A 166 9.46 20.76 7.43
C ASN A 166 10.39 19.61 7.85
N ASN A 167 9.82 18.46 8.22
CA ASN A 167 10.60 17.26 8.61
C ASN A 167 10.69 16.22 7.50
N TYR A 168 10.06 16.45 6.35
CA TYR A 168 10.06 15.49 5.23
C TYR A 168 11.43 15.40 4.53
N GLU A 169 12.28 16.41 4.66
CA GLU A 169 13.64 16.44 4.11
C GLU A 169 14.60 15.45 4.82
N PHE A 170 14.22 14.94 6.00
CA PHE A 170 15.00 13.94 6.75
C PHE A 170 14.76 12.50 6.29
N PHE A 171 14.74 12.25 4.98
CA PHE A 171 14.54 10.90 4.43
C PHE A 171 15.58 9.86 4.88
N GLY A 172 16.76 10.27 5.35
CA GLY A 172 17.83 9.37 5.78
C GLY A 172 17.57 8.64 7.10
N ASN A 173 16.73 9.18 8.00
CA ASN A 173 16.50 8.63 9.35
C ASN A 173 15.04 8.60 9.76
N ARG A 174 14.15 8.32 8.80
CA ARG A 174 12.70 8.34 8.98
C ARG A 174 12.23 7.47 10.16
N LYS A 175 12.81 6.29 10.34
CA LYS A 175 12.46 5.35 11.41
C LYS A 175 12.78 5.92 12.79
N GLU A 176 13.93 6.55 12.94
CA GLU A 176 14.36 7.20 14.18
C GLU A 176 13.51 8.44 14.49
N TYR A 177 13.24 9.26 13.49
CA TYR A 177 12.35 10.41 13.64
C TYR A 177 10.97 9.98 14.13
N ILE A 178 10.32 9.04 13.45
CA ILE A 178 8.99 8.54 13.83
C ILE A 178 9.01 7.97 15.24
N SER A 179 10.02 7.17 15.60
CA SER A 179 10.16 6.58 16.93
C SER A 179 10.30 7.65 18.03
N ASN A 180 11.09 8.69 17.77
CA ASN A 180 11.29 9.78 18.73
C ASN A 180 10.03 10.64 18.90
N GLU A 181 9.33 10.93 17.81
CA GLU A 181 8.09 11.70 17.86
C GLU A 181 6.95 10.91 18.53
N ILE A 182 6.84 9.60 18.28
CA ILE A 182 5.91 8.75 19.03
C ILE A 182 6.21 8.83 20.52
N LYS A 183 7.47 8.71 20.95
CA LYS A 183 7.83 8.83 22.36
C LYS A 183 7.43 10.18 22.97
N LYS A 184 7.62 11.29 22.24
CA LYS A 184 7.22 12.62 22.71
C LYS A 184 5.72 12.74 22.94
N VAL A 185 4.90 12.31 21.95
CA VAL A 185 3.44 12.33 22.05
C VAL A 185 2.95 11.43 23.19
N THR A 186 3.61 10.30 23.40
CA THR A 186 3.22 9.31 24.41
C THR A 186 3.65 9.69 25.83
N GLN A 187 4.61 10.60 25.98
CA GLN A 187 5.07 11.16 27.25
C GLN A 187 4.39 12.48 27.61
N SER A 188 3.58 13.02 26.71
CA SER A 188 2.79 14.22 26.97
C SER A 188 1.78 13.95 28.09
N PRO A 189 1.56 14.89 29.03
CA PRO A 189 0.58 14.75 30.12
C PRO A 189 -0.88 14.77 29.65
N SER A 190 -1.13 14.89 28.36
CA SER A 190 -2.44 14.69 27.77
C SER A 190 -2.87 13.22 27.87
N THR A 191 -4.15 12.97 27.85
CA THR A 191 -4.88 11.72 28.14
C THR A 191 -4.48 10.49 27.30
N ILE A 192 -3.43 10.54 26.50
CA ILE A 192 -2.93 9.44 25.68
C ILE A 192 -1.94 8.61 26.50
N GLN A 193 -2.40 7.48 27.03
CA GLN A 193 -1.52 6.47 27.63
C GLN A 193 -1.07 5.49 26.56
N VAL A 194 0.24 5.37 26.36
CA VAL A 194 0.83 4.35 25.49
C VAL A 194 1.37 3.22 26.36
N ASN A 195 0.85 2.04 26.12
CA ASN A 195 1.43 0.80 26.65
C ASN A 195 2.35 0.23 25.55
N THR A 196 3.64 0.20 25.86
CA THR A 196 4.67 -0.50 25.07
C THR A 196 4.49 -2.00 25.11
#